data_332d39073551b28afa05b6042bd69100
#
_entry.id   332d39073551b28afa05b6042bd69100
#
_cell.length_a   1.000
_cell.length_b   1.000
_cell.length_c   1.000
_cell.angle_alpha   90.00
_cell.angle_beta   90.00
_cell.angle_gamma   90.00
#
_symmetry.space_group_name_H-M   'P 1'
#
loop_
_entity.id
_entity.type
_entity.pdbx_description
1 polymer ?
#
loop_
_entity_poly.entity_id
_entity_poly.type
_entity_poly.pdbx_seq_one_letter_code
_entity_poly.pdbx_strand_id
1 'polypeptide(L)'
;MREVLDTLFAGWQNGATAGLATVVRTFQSAPRPPGASMLVSADGTVAGSVSGGCVEGAVYELATQVAEDGVPVLVRYGISDDDAFAVGLTCGGILDVFVEPVSRNTFALLEGVHADVDAGLPVGVATVIEHPDAGWIGRHLVVRPHGFEGDLGSNRANHAIGDDTQGLLAAGRNATLTYGPDGERRGEGMRVFFASYAPRPRLLVFGAIDFATALARLGIFLGYRVTVCDARGVFATAARFPGVDEVVVSWPDRYLREQIAGGLIDPRTVICVLTHDPKFDVPLLAAALHGPPVAYIGAMGSRRTHLDRLERLRAVGVTDAELARLRSPIGLDLGSRTPEETAVSIAAEIISLQWGGSGKPLHTLIDSIHHDDLVDPDPPADQSTPGGQKLIEA
;
A
#
# COMPACT_ATOMS: atom_id res chain seq x y z
N MET A 1 7.99 -7.33 3.00
CA MET A 1 7.78 -8.53 3.85
C MET A 1 6.72 -9.50 3.29
N ARG A 2 5.61 -9.07 2.67
CA ARG A 2 4.62 -10.00 2.10
C ARG A 2 5.25 -11.03 1.14
N GLU A 3 6.20 -10.61 0.30
CA GLU A 3 6.91 -11.46 -0.67
C GLU A 3 7.73 -12.58 -0.04
N VAL A 4 8.14 -12.42 1.22
CA VAL A 4 9.02 -13.35 1.96
C VAL A 4 8.33 -14.01 3.15
N LEU A 5 7.06 -13.67 3.42
CA LEU A 5 6.37 -14.05 4.65
C LEU A 5 6.23 -15.58 4.80
N ASP A 6 5.90 -16.30 3.73
CA ASP A 6 5.72 -17.75 3.76
C ASP A 6 7.05 -18.46 4.05
N THR A 7 8.14 -18.00 3.42
CA THR A 7 9.49 -18.55 3.65
C THR A 7 9.95 -18.25 5.09
N LEU A 8 9.74 -17.02 5.55
CA LEU A 8 10.04 -16.59 6.92
C LEU A 8 9.29 -17.43 7.94
N PHE A 9 7.97 -17.63 7.73
CA PHE A 9 7.12 -18.37 8.65
C PHE A 9 7.51 -19.86 8.70
N ALA A 10 7.87 -20.47 7.58
CA ALA A 10 8.36 -21.85 7.54
C ALA A 10 9.64 -22.04 8.39
N GLY A 11 10.61 -21.12 8.28
CA GLY A 11 11.81 -21.11 9.12
C GLY A 11 11.48 -20.90 10.61
N TRP A 12 10.62 -19.94 10.91
CA TRP A 12 10.16 -19.62 12.26
C TRP A 12 9.45 -20.80 12.94
N GLN A 13 8.59 -21.54 12.19
CA GLN A 13 7.93 -22.76 12.70
C GLN A 13 8.92 -23.84 13.07
N ASN A 14 10.03 -23.95 12.36
CA ASN A 14 11.11 -24.89 12.63
C ASN A 14 12.07 -24.42 13.76
N GLY A 15 11.81 -23.27 14.38
CA GLY A 15 12.63 -22.70 15.45
C GLY A 15 13.93 -22.07 14.97
N ALA A 16 14.07 -21.82 13.64
CA ALA A 16 15.22 -21.13 13.08
C ALA A 16 15.14 -19.61 13.33
N THR A 17 16.30 -18.96 13.38
CA THR A 17 16.43 -17.49 13.30
C THR A 17 16.80 -17.09 11.91
N ALA A 18 16.11 -16.12 11.33
CA ALA A 18 16.40 -15.57 10.01
C ALA A 18 16.74 -14.08 10.14
N GLY A 19 17.57 -13.56 9.26
CA GLY A 19 17.81 -12.12 9.11
C GLY A 19 16.80 -11.52 8.14
N LEU A 20 15.97 -10.60 8.61
CA LEU A 20 14.99 -9.88 7.79
C LEU A 20 15.42 -8.45 7.58
N ALA A 21 15.73 -8.09 6.34
CA ALA A 21 16.03 -6.73 5.92
C ALA A 21 14.78 -6.10 5.29
N THR A 22 14.37 -4.93 5.77
CA THR A 22 13.19 -4.21 5.27
C THR A 22 13.54 -2.77 4.93
N VAL A 23 13.20 -2.30 3.72
CA VAL A 23 13.27 -0.89 3.36
C VAL A 23 12.24 -0.13 4.19
N VAL A 24 12.70 0.77 5.04
CA VAL A 24 11.83 1.54 5.94
C VAL A 24 11.62 2.98 5.49
N ARG A 25 12.55 3.50 4.69
CA ARG A 25 12.47 4.86 4.12
C ARG A 25 13.24 4.93 2.80
N THR A 26 12.74 5.77 1.90
CA THR A 26 13.37 5.99 0.59
C THR A 26 13.44 7.47 0.30
N PHE A 27 14.49 7.89 -0.43
CA PHE A 27 14.65 9.26 -0.87
C PHE A 27 15.07 9.27 -2.34
N GLN A 28 14.68 10.30 -3.07
CA GLN A 28 14.98 10.45 -4.50
C GLN A 28 14.44 9.27 -5.34
N SER A 29 15.21 8.81 -6.35
CA SER A 29 14.80 7.75 -7.28
C SER A 29 15.12 6.36 -6.76
N ALA A 30 14.60 5.98 -5.58
CA ALA A 30 14.83 4.67 -4.99
C ALA A 30 14.13 3.56 -5.81
N PRO A 31 14.78 2.40 -6.04
CA PRO A 31 14.27 1.34 -6.92
C PRO A 31 13.12 0.52 -6.31
N ARG A 32 13.00 0.47 -4.99
CA ARG A 32 11.96 -0.28 -4.27
C ARG A 32 11.32 0.59 -3.19
N PRO A 33 9.98 0.52 -3.01
CA PRO A 33 9.28 1.32 -2.02
C PRO A 33 9.50 0.81 -0.59
N PRO A 34 9.18 1.61 0.45
CA PRO A 34 9.14 1.15 1.83
C PRO A 34 8.25 -0.08 1.99
N GLY A 35 8.73 -1.09 2.75
CA GLY A 35 8.11 -2.41 2.92
C GLY A 35 8.66 -3.49 1.99
N ALA A 36 9.46 -3.14 0.97
CA ALA A 36 10.23 -4.14 0.23
C ALA A 36 11.21 -4.84 1.18
N SER A 37 11.33 -6.16 1.07
CA SER A 37 12.10 -6.92 2.06
C SER A 37 12.93 -8.03 1.39
N MET A 38 14.07 -8.32 2.02
CA MET A 38 14.93 -9.46 1.72
C MET A 38 15.11 -10.30 2.98
N LEU A 39 14.90 -11.58 2.86
CA LEU A 39 15.09 -12.57 3.91
C LEU A 39 16.36 -13.37 3.64
N VAL A 40 17.16 -13.55 4.67
CA VAL A 40 18.26 -14.53 4.69
C VAL A 40 17.90 -15.59 5.73
N SER A 41 17.62 -16.81 5.25
CA SER A 41 17.28 -17.95 6.09
C SER A 41 18.52 -18.53 6.78
N ALA A 42 18.33 -19.33 7.83
CA ALA A 42 19.43 -19.96 8.57
C ALA A 42 20.33 -20.88 7.73
N ASP A 43 19.83 -21.39 6.61
CA ASP A 43 20.60 -22.20 5.64
C ASP A 43 21.31 -21.37 4.57
N GLY A 44 21.24 -20.03 4.66
CA GLY A 44 21.82 -19.08 3.70
C GLY A 44 20.98 -18.84 2.45
N THR A 45 19.79 -19.44 2.34
CA THR A 45 18.89 -19.15 1.21
C THR A 45 18.31 -17.73 1.33
N VAL A 46 18.14 -17.08 0.16
CA VAL A 46 17.64 -15.70 0.07
C VAL A 46 16.28 -15.69 -0.61
N ALA A 47 15.36 -14.90 -0.07
CA ALA A 47 14.08 -14.60 -0.69
C ALA A 47 13.83 -13.07 -0.70
N GLY A 48 13.19 -12.55 -1.74
CA GLY A 48 12.89 -11.12 -1.89
C GLY A 48 14.10 -10.27 -2.29
N SER A 49 13.94 -8.94 -2.23
CA SER A 49 14.96 -7.96 -2.62
C SER A 49 14.63 -6.59 -2.01
N VAL A 50 15.65 -5.78 -1.72
CA VAL A 50 15.51 -4.41 -1.20
C VAL A 50 15.84 -3.32 -2.24
N SER A 51 16.67 -3.63 -3.24
CA SER A 51 17.12 -2.63 -4.22
C SER A 51 17.04 -3.08 -5.69
N GLY A 52 16.80 -4.39 -5.94
CA GLY A 52 16.83 -4.97 -7.29
C GLY A 52 18.22 -5.29 -7.80
N GLY A 53 19.21 -5.46 -6.91
CA GLY A 53 20.55 -5.97 -7.22
C GLY A 53 21.72 -5.06 -6.82
N CYS A 54 21.45 -3.82 -6.39
CA CYS A 54 22.54 -2.86 -6.11
C CYS A 54 23.25 -3.09 -4.77
N VAL A 55 22.48 -3.35 -3.69
CA VAL A 55 23.02 -3.47 -2.32
C VAL A 55 22.81 -4.86 -1.71
N GLU A 56 22.24 -5.79 -2.45
CA GLU A 56 21.85 -7.13 -1.95
C GLU A 56 23.02 -7.90 -1.33
N GLY A 57 24.22 -7.77 -1.85
CA GLY A 57 25.42 -8.42 -1.29
C GLY A 57 25.74 -7.92 0.12
N ALA A 58 25.78 -6.59 0.32
CA ALA A 58 26.03 -5.99 1.63
C ALA A 58 24.89 -6.30 2.62
N VAL A 59 23.64 -6.27 2.14
CA VAL A 59 22.46 -6.61 2.96
C VAL A 59 22.47 -8.09 3.33
N TYR A 60 22.94 -8.98 2.47
CA TYR A 60 23.08 -10.41 2.77
C TYR A 60 24.05 -10.64 3.92
N GLU A 61 25.25 -10.06 3.85
CA GLU A 61 26.26 -10.18 4.91
C GLU A 61 25.75 -9.63 6.24
N LEU A 62 25.13 -8.45 6.21
CA LEU A 62 24.56 -7.82 7.39
C LEU A 62 23.40 -8.63 7.99
N ALA A 63 22.50 -9.15 7.18
CA ALA A 63 21.38 -9.96 7.63
C ALA A 63 21.84 -11.30 8.24
N THR A 64 22.88 -11.90 7.70
CA THR A 64 23.52 -13.09 8.26
C THR A 64 24.12 -12.77 9.64
N GLN A 65 24.87 -11.69 9.76
CA GLN A 65 25.46 -11.25 11.03
C GLN A 65 24.38 -10.95 12.06
N VAL A 66 23.34 -10.21 11.71
CA VAL A 66 22.20 -9.86 12.60
C VAL A 66 21.45 -11.09 13.08
N ALA A 67 21.30 -12.11 12.24
CA ALA A 67 20.69 -13.39 12.65
C ALA A 67 21.54 -14.13 13.69
N GLU A 68 22.89 -14.02 13.62
CA GLU A 68 23.83 -14.63 14.57
C GLU A 68 23.97 -13.83 15.86
N ASP A 69 24.15 -12.51 15.75
CA ASP A 69 24.40 -11.62 16.91
C ASP A 69 23.13 -11.30 17.69
N GLY A 70 21.96 -11.40 17.06
CA GLY A 70 20.66 -11.10 17.68
C GLY A 70 20.40 -9.59 17.86
N VAL A 71 21.22 -8.70 17.27
CA VAL A 71 21.13 -7.25 17.44
C VAL A 71 20.59 -6.59 16.17
N PRO A 72 19.39 -5.97 16.20
CA PRO A 72 18.84 -5.26 15.04
C PRO A 72 19.64 -3.99 14.70
N VAL A 73 19.71 -3.65 13.42
CA VAL A 73 20.50 -2.52 12.91
C VAL A 73 19.72 -1.75 11.86
N LEU A 74 19.78 -0.41 11.91
CA LEU A 74 19.29 0.47 10.87
C LEU A 74 20.49 1.02 10.07
N VAL A 75 20.51 0.80 8.76
CA VAL A 75 21.63 1.20 7.86
C VAL A 75 21.08 2.02 6.70
N ARG A 76 21.83 3.06 6.33
CA ARG A 76 21.56 3.88 5.15
C ARG A 76 22.48 3.47 4.00
N TYR A 77 21.91 3.21 2.82
CA TYR A 77 22.60 2.93 1.58
C TYR A 77 22.38 4.04 0.56
N GLY A 78 23.41 4.37 -0.18
CA GLY A 78 23.38 5.34 -1.27
C GLY A 78 23.49 6.75 -0.78
N ILE A 79 24.69 7.26 -0.51
CA ILE A 79 25.12 8.64 -0.63
C ILE A 79 26.58 8.88 -0.45
N SER A 80 26.90 10.06 -0.96
CA SER A 80 28.05 10.93 -1.05
C SER A 80 29.04 10.55 -2.13
N ASP A 81 29.49 11.60 -2.83
CA ASP A 81 30.40 11.55 -3.96
C ASP A 81 31.76 10.88 -3.64
N ASP A 82 32.08 10.67 -2.36
CA ASP A 82 33.32 10.06 -1.90
C ASP A 82 33.17 8.56 -1.57
N ASP A 83 31.98 8.05 -1.23
CA ASP A 83 31.72 6.64 -0.88
C ASP A 83 30.98 5.85 -1.98
N ALA A 84 30.61 6.48 -3.08
CA ALA A 84 29.82 5.91 -4.19
C ALA A 84 30.47 4.69 -4.88
N PHE A 85 31.72 4.38 -4.59
CA PHE A 85 32.44 3.21 -5.12
C PHE A 85 32.38 1.97 -4.22
N ALA A 86 31.96 2.10 -2.96
CA ALA A 86 31.94 0.95 -2.04
C ALA A 86 30.63 0.18 -2.09
N VAL A 87 29.44 0.86 -2.15
CA VAL A 87 28.11 0.22 -2.28
C VAL A 87 27.13 1.22 -2.92
N GLY A 88 27.33 1.55 -4.20
CA GLY A 88 26.55 2.60 -4.87
C GLY A 88 25.22 2.13 -5.46
N LEU A 89 24.14 2.83 -5.14
CA LEU A 89 22.91 2.77 -5.93
C LEU A 89 23.14 3.55 -7.25
N THR A 90 23.28 2.81 -8.35
CA THR A 90 23.50 3.38 -9.69
C THR A 90 22.40 4.35 -10.16
N CYS A 91 21.24 4.37 -9.48
CA CYS A 91 20.11 5.26 -9.74
C CYS A 91 20.15 6.57 -8.93
N GLY A 92 21.15 6.77 -8.05
CA GLY A 92 21.24 7.98 -7.20
C GLY A 92 20.20 8.04 -6.07
N GLY A 93 19.47 6.96 -5.80
CA GLY A 93 18.49 6.88 -4.70
C GLY A 93 19.17 6.61 -3.35
N ILE A 94 18.43 6.85 -2.27
CA ILE A 94 18.85 6.56 -0.90
C ILE A 94 17.83 5.63 -0.26
N LEU A 95 18.32 4.61 0.46
CA LEU A 95 17.50 3.63 1.17
C LEU A 95 17.92 3.58 2.64
N ASP A 96 16.97 3.73 3.54
CA ASP A 96 17.13 3.28 4.93
C ASP A 96 16.58 1.85 5.02
N VAL A 97 17.44 0.92 5.43
CA VAL A 97 17.12 -0.50 5.57
C VAL A 97 17.26 -0.89 7.03
N PHE A 98 16.18 -1.38 7.62
CA PHE A 98 16.21 -1.97 8.95
C PHE A 98 16.40 -3.47 8.83
N VAL A 99 17.39 -4.01 9.54
CA VAL A 99 17.71 -5.43 9.57
C VAL A 99 17.51 -5.97 10.96
N GLU A 100 16.69 -7.01 11.10
CA GLU A 100 16.34 -7.59 12.39
C GLU A 100 16.42 -9.12 12.39
N PRO A 101 16.74 -9.75 13.55
CA PRO A 101 16.66 -11.19 13.70
C PRO A 101 15.22 -11.59 13.97
N VAL A 102 14.64 -12.46 13.13
CA VAL A 102 13.27 -12.97 13.31
C VAL A 102 13.29 -14.42 13.71
N SER A 103 12.73 -14.69 14.90
CA SER A 103 12.60 -16.02 15.51
C SER A 103 11.35 -16.07 16.39
N ARG A 104 11.05 -17.23 17.00
CA ARG A 104 9.98 -17.33 18.01
C ARG A 104 10.19 -16.44 19.23
N ASN A 105 11.45 -16.15 19.57
CA ASN A 105 11.79 -15.31 20.72
C ASN A 105 11.71 -13.82 20.43
N THR A 106 12.12 -13.41 19.21
CA THR A 106 12.16 -12.00 18.82
C THR A 106 10.84 -11.50 18.25
N PHE A 107 10.07 -12.37 17.59
CA PHE A 107 8.74 -12.04 17.05
C PHE A 107 7.74 -13.19 17.28
N ALA A 108 7.29 -13.34 18.53
CA ALA A 108 6.36 -14.39 18.94
C ALA A 108 4.98 -14.32 18.24
N LEU A 109 4.56 -13.11 17.82
CA LEU A 109 3.25 -12.87 17.19
C LEU A 109 3.21 -13.16 15.68
N LEU A 110 4.31 -13.61 15.06
CA LEU A 110 4.41 -13.86 13.62
C LEU A 110 3.36 -14.87 13.12
N GLU A 111 3.03 -15.88 13.93
CA GLU A 111 2.01 -16.89 13.58
C GLU A 111 0.64 -16.25 13.34
N GLY A 112 0.23 -15.33 14.22
CA GLY A 112 -1.03 -14.58 14.06
C GLY A 112 -1.01 -13.67 12.85
N VAL A 113 0.12 -13.01 12.56
CA VAL A 113 0.27 -12.18 11.35
C VAL A 113 0.15 -13.02 10.09
N HIS A 114 0.83 -14.16 10.03
CA HIS A 114 0.76 -15.08 8.88
C HIS A 114 -0.65 -15.59 8.66
N ALA A 115 -1.34 -16.04 9.74
CA ALA A 115 -2.71 -16.54 9.67
C ALA A 115 -3.70 -15.46 9.14
N ASP A 116 -3.59 -14.22 9.60
CA ASP A 116 -4.42 -13.11 9.13
C ASP A 116 -4.16 -12.81 7.65
N VAL A 117 -2.89 -12.79 7.21
CA VAL A 117 -2.52 -12.55 5.81
C VAL A 117 -3.04 -13.66 4.90
N ASP A 118 -2.92 -14.92 5.31
CA ASP A 118 -3.41 -16.09 4.56
C ASP A 118 -4.94 -16.07 4.47
N ALA A 119 -5.63 -15.70 5.55
CA ALA A 119 -7.08 -15.53 5.56
C ALA A 119 -7.57 -14.28 4.79
N GLY A 120 -6.66 -13.43 4.27
CA GLY A 120 -7.01 -12.19 3.60
C GLY A 120 -7.61 -11.13 4.53
N LEU A 121 -7.30 -11.22 5.82
CA LEU A 121 -7.70 -10.23 6.83
C LEU A 121 -6.68 -9.08 6.90
N PRO A 122 -7.12 -7.84 7.16
CA PRO A 122 -6.21 -6.73 7.31
C PRO A 122 -5.44 -6.83 8.62
N VAL A 123 -4.12 -6.85 8.52
CA VAL A 123 -3.18 -6.83 9.63
C VAL A 123 -1.97 -5.97 9.28
N GLY A 124 -1.32 -5.37 10.26
CA GLY A 124 -0.08 -4.62 10.09
C GLY A 124 0.87 -4.86 11.27
N VAL A 125 2.14 -4.55 11.06
CA VAL A 125 3.17 -4.66 12.09
C VAL A 125 3.88 -3.32 12.22
N ALA A 126 3.85 -2.75 13.42
CA ALA A 126 4.66 -1.60 13.79
C ALA A 126 5.92 -2.11 14.50
N THR A 127 7.08 -1.72 14.00
CA THR A 127 8.40 -2.12 14.52
C THR A 127 9.17 -0.88 14.95
N VAL A 128 9.71 -0.87 16.17
CA VAL A 128 10.64 0.20 16.61
C VAL A 128 11.97 0.02 15.90
N ILE A 129 12.33 0.97 15.04
CA ILE A 129 13.55 0.92 14.22
C ILE A 129 14.66 1.80 14.77
N GLU A 130 14.33 2.76 15.64
CA GLU A 130 15.27 3.64 16.34
C GLU A 130 14.68 4.10 17.66
N HIS A 131 15.52 4.10 18.71
CA HIS A 131 15.16 4.53 20.05
C HIS A 131 16.42 4.85 20.87
N PRO A 132 16.41 5.86 21.80
CA PRO A 132 17.55 6.14 22.68
C PRO A 132 17.94 4.96 23.58
N ASP A 133 16.97 4.14 23.99
CA ASP A 133 17.20 2.87 24.70
C ASP A 133 17.17 1.72 23.67
N ALA A 134 18.35 1.10 23.45
CA ALA A 134 18.49 -0.01 22.50
C ALA A 134 17.58 -1.21 22.81
N GLY A 135 17.13 -1.38 24.06
CA GLY A 135 16.21 -2.44 24.45
C GLY A 135 14.78 -2.31 23.88
N TRP A 136 14.46 -1.17 23.21
CA TRP A 136 13.20 -0.99 22.50
C TRP A 136 13.30 -1.36 21.03
N ILE A 137 14.50 -1.29 20.41
CA ILE A 137 14.71 -1.54 18.99
C ILE A 137 14.38 -3.00 18.65
N GLY A 138 13.60 -3.22 17.61
CA GLY A 138 13.13 -4.54 17.20
C GLY A 138 11.87 -5.02 17.95
N ARG A 139 11.27 -4.21 18.82
CA ARG A 139 9.96 -4.56 19.42
C ARG A 139 8.83 -4.35 18.42
N HIS A 140 7.81 -5.21 18.50
CA HIS A 140 6.70 -5.26 17.55
C HIS A 140 5.35 -5.03 18.21
N LEU A 141 4.47 -4.34 17.49
CA LEU A 141 3.04 -4.24 17.77
C LEU A 141 2.28 -4.73 16.53
N VAL A 142 1.48 -5.77 16.68
CA VAL A 142 0.60 -6.28 15.64
C VAL A 142 -0.72 -5.54 15.71
N VAL A 143 -1.09 -4.87 14.62
CA VAL A 143 -2.24 -3.98 14.54
C VAL A 143 -3.31 -4.56 13.65
N ARG A 144 -4.56 -4.58 14.13
CA ARG A 144 -5.76 -5.02 13.43
C ARG A 144 -6.81 -3.91 13.42
N PRO A 145 -7.88 -3.97 12.62
CA PRO A 145 -8.89 -2.91 12.55
C PRO A 145 -9.53 -2.53 13.89
N HIS A 146 -9.57 -3.45 14.85
CA HIS A 146 -10.27 -3.27 16.12
C HIS A 146 -9.36 -3.40 17.34
N GLY A 147 -8.05 -3.32 17.19
CA GLY A 147 -7.10 -3.38 18.29
C GLY A 147 -5.69 -3.72 17.88
N PHE A 148 -4.84 -3.90 18.87
CA PHE A 148 -3.45 -4.26 18.69
C PHE A 148 -3.00 -5.26 19.75
N GLU A 149 -1.91 -5.97 19.48
CA GLU A 149 -1.29 -6.97 20.35
C GLU A 149 0.23 -6.81 20.31
N GLY A 150 0.91 -6.99 21.42
CA GLY A 150 2.35 -6.81 21.56
C GLY A 150 2.72 -5.69 22.53
N ASP A 151 4.01 -5.38 22.61
CA ASP A 151 4.53 -4.36 23.53
C ASP A 151 5.77 -3.67 22.93
N LEU A 152 5.67 -2.37 22.74
CA LEU A 152 6.77 -1.53 22.26
C LEU A 152 7.64 -0.99 23.40
N GLY A 153 7.22 -1.15 24.65
CA GLY A 153 7.98 -0.71 25.82
C GLY A 153 7.15 0.05 26.85
N SER A 154 6.08 0.74 26.46
CA SER A 154 5.16 1.36 27.39
C SER A 154 3.72 1.34 26.87
N ASN A 155 2.74 1.36 27.80
CA ASN A 155 1.33 1.44 27.45
C ASN A 155 1.01 2.70 26.63
N ARG A 156 1.69 3.82 26.91
CA ARG A 156 1.49 5.07 26.19
C ARG A 156 1.92 4.94 24.73
N ALA A 157 3.11 4.39 24.47
CA ALA A 157 3.60 4.11 23.14
C ALA A 157 2.69 3.13 22.40
N ASN A 158 2.27 2.04 23.05
CA ASN A 158 1.38 1.04 22.46
C ASN A 158 0.06 1.65 21.98
N HIS A 159 -0.58 2.50 22.79
CA HIS A 159 -1.83 3.16 22.42
C HIS A 159 -1.63 4.22 21.32
N ALA A 160 -0.62 5.11 21.46
CA ALA A 160 -0.38 6.16 20.48
C ALA A 160 -0.09 5.59 19.08
N ILE A 161 0.83 4.61 19.03
CA ILE A 161 1.25 3.98 17.78
C ILE A 161 0.14 3.07 17.24
N GLY A 162 -0.55 2.32 18.11
CA GLY A 162 -1.68 1.49 17.71
C GLY A 162 -2.79 2.29 17.03
N ASP A 163 -3.20 3.42 17.61
CA ASP A 163 -4.23 4.30 17.04
C ASP A 163 -3.80 4.91 15.69
N ASP A 164 -2.56 5.45 15.63
CA ASP A 164 -2.06 6.11 14.41
C ASP A 164 -1.88 5.11 13.26
N THR A 165 -1.44 3.89 13.57
CA THR A 165 -1.20 2.84 12.56
C THR A 165 -2.48 2.13 12.09
N GLN A 166 -3.58 2.18 12.84
CA GLN A 166 -4.90 1.72 12.35
C GLN A 166 -5.35 2.51 11.12
N GLY A 167 -5.10 3.83 11.09
CA GLY A 167 -5.38 4.67 9.93
C GLY A 167 -4.54 4.26 8.71
N LEU A 168 -3.26 3.95 8.90
CA LEU A 168 -2.37 3.45 7.86
C LEU A 168 -2.82 2.07 7.35
N LEU A 169 -3.24 1.18 8.25
CA LEU A 169 -3.77 -0.13 7.89
C LEU A 169 -5.02 -0.02 7.01
N ALA A 170 -5.97 0.85 7.39
CA ALA A 170 -7.17 1.09 6.61
C ALA A 170 -6.85 1.66 5.22
N ALA A 171 -5.82 2.52 5.12
CA ALA A 171 -5.33 3.05 3.86
C ALA A 171 -4.47 2.05 3.06
N GLY A 172 -4.03 0.93 3.67
CA GLY A 172 -3.12 -0.05 3.07
C GLY A 172 -1.73 0.52 2.79
N ARG A 173 -1.25 1.46 3.63
CA ARG A 173 0.01 2.19 3.43
C ARG A 173 1.07 1.78 4.45
N ASN A 174 2.32 1.69 3.97
CA ASN A 174 3.50 1.60 4.82
C ASN A 174 3.98 3.01 5.14
N ALA A 175 4.52 3.23 6.34
CA ALA A 175 5.10 4.53 6.70
C ALA A 175 6.11 4.38 7.86
N THR A 176 7.06 5.29 7.94
CA THR A 176 7.87 5.52 9.13
C THR A 176 7.31 6.73 9.88
N LEU A 177 6.99 6.54 11.15
CA LEU A 177 6.42 7.56 12.03
C LEU A 177 7.44 7.93 13.11
N THR A 178 7.47 9.22 13.50
CA THR A 178 8.38 9.74 14.54
C THR A 178 7.59 10.12 15.78
N TYR A 179 8.13 9.73 16.93
CA TYR A 179 7.56 9.97 18.26
C TYR A 179 8.65 10.41 19.25
N GLY A 180 8.25 11.01 20.35
CA GLY A 180 9.11 11.11 21.54
C GLY A 180 9.40 9.73 22.14
N PRO A 181 10.40 9.62 23.04
CA PRO A 181 10.89 8.32 23.53
C PRO A 181 9.85 7.45 24.25
N ASP A 182 8.77 8.04 24.76
CA ASP A 182 7.67 7.31 25.42
C ASP A 182 6.36 7.34 24.60
N GLY A 183 6.45 7.50 23.26
CA GLY A 183 5.29 7.53 22.37
C GLY A 183 4.56 8.87 22.31
N GLU A 184 5.21 9.98 22.64
CA GLU A 184 4.67 11.31 22.44
C GLU A 184 4.50 11.60 20.95
N ARG A 185 3.25 11.92 20.51
CA ARG A 185 2.96 12.28 19.10
C ARG A 185 3.65 13.57 18.64
N ARG A 186 4.12 14.39 19.56
CA ARG A 186 4.96 15.56 19.31
C ARG A 186 6.27 15.37 20.04
N GLY A 187 7.31 14.98 19.33
CA GLY A 187 8.61 14.71 19.91
C GLY A 187 9.49 13.96 18.93
N GLU A 188 10.75 13.82 19.26
CA GLU A 188 11.78 13.11 18.49
C GLU A 188 12.47 12.11 19.40
N GLY A 189 13.09 11.09 18.82
CA GLY A 189 13.90 10.10 19.53
C GLY A 189 13.46 8.66 19.34
N MET A 190 12.18 8.42 18.98
CA MET A 190 11.75 7.09 18.57
C MET A 190 11.22 7.13 17.15
N ARG A 191 11.68 6.22 16.30
CA ARG A 191 11.11 5.97 14.97
C ARG A 191 10.49 4.57 14.91
N VAL A 192 9.30 4.50 14.33
CA VAL A 192 8.54 3.27 14.18
C VAL A 192 8.17 3.08 12.72
N PHE A 193 8.58 1.97 12.14
CA PHE A 193 8.14 1.58 10.80
C PHE A 193 6.86 0.75 10.90
N PHE A 194 5.85 1.11 10.14
CA PHE A 194 4.60 0.36 10.00
C PHE A 194 4.52 -0.33 8.64
N ALA A 195 4.47 -1.65 8.65
CA ALA A 195 4.23 -2.50 7.49
C ALA A 195 2.76 -2.93 7.44
N SER A 196 2.03 -2.54 6.41
CA SER A 196 0.63 -2.91 6.18
C SER A 196 0.53 -4.16 5.31
N TYR A 197 -0.21 -5.15 5.77
CA TYR A 197 -0.60 -6.36 5.02
C TYR A 197 -2.09 -6.34 4.67
N ALA A 198 -2.63 -5.16 4.44
CA ALA A 198 -4.01 -5.01 3.99
C ALA A 198 -4.31 -5.90 2.77
N PRO A 199 -5.49 -6.52 2.66
CA PRO A 199 -5.90 -7.31 1.49
C PRO A 199 -5.79 -6.50 0.20
N ARG A 200 -5.80 -7.17 -0.95
CA ARG A 200 -5.84 -6.49 -2.26
C ARG A 200 -7.02 -5.52 -2.32
N PRO A 201 -6.84 -4.25 -2.77
CA PRO A 201 -7.95 -3.31 -2.92
C PRO A 201 -8.97 -3.85 -3.92
N ARG A 202 -10.24 -3.51 -3.75
CA ARG A 202 -11.31 -3.99 -4.62
C ARG A 202 -11.49 -3.06 -5.83
N LEU A 203 -11.64 -3.66 -7.01
CA LEU A 203 -12.12 -2.98 -8.22
C LEU A 203 -13.48 -3.55 -8.60
N LEU A 204 -14.55 -2.77 -8.42
CA LEU A 204 -15.90 -3.13 -8.81
C LEU A 204 -16.22 -2.53 -10.17
N VAL A 205 -16.39 -3.38 -11.19
CA VAL A 205 -16.71 -2.99 -12.56
C VAL A 205 -18.16 -3.34 -12.84
N PHE A 206 -18.99 -2.34 -13.08
CA PHE A 206 -20.41 -2.50 -13.38
C PHE A 206 -20.67 -2.32 -14.87
N GLY A 207 -21.20 -3.38 -15.51
CA GLY A 207 -21.45 -3.46 -16.94
C GLY A 207 -20.49 -4.42 -17.65
N ALA A 208 -21.03 -5.54 -18.15
CA ALA A 208 -20.25 -6.60 -18.81
C ALA A 208 -20.11 -6.35 -20.34
N ILE A 209 -19.36 -5.30 -20.69
CA ILE A 209 -19.03 -4.90 -22.06
C ILE A 209 -17.53 -5.05 -22.33
N ASP A 210 -17.08 -4.83 -23.55
CA ASP A 210 -15.67 -5.03 -23.95
C ASP A 210 -14.71 -4.11 -23.18
N PHE A 211 -15.12 -2.88 -22.88
CA PHE A 211 -14.36 -1.96 -22.00
C PHE A 211 -14.17 -2.53 -20.59
N ALA A 212 -15.16 -3.24 -20.07
CA ALA A 212 -15.06 -3.91 -18.78
C ALA A 212 -14.05 -5.07 -18.81
N THR A 213 -13.98 -5.80 -19.93
CA THR A 213 -13.01 -6.88 -20.10
C THR A 213 -11.57 -6.34 -20.08
N ALA A 214 -11.32 -5.24 -20.80
CA ALA A 214 -10.00 -4.59 -20.82
C ALA A 214 -9.63 -4.03 -19.44
N LEU A 215 -10.56 -3.31 -18.78
CA LEU A 215 -10.33 -2.75 -17.43
C LEU A 215 -10.11 -3.84 -16.37
N ALA A 216 -10.86 -4.93 -16.43
CA ALA A 216 -10.72 -6.05 -15.50
C ALA A 216 -9.33 -6.70 -15.59
N ARG A 217 -8.83 -6.94 -16.83
CA ARG A 217 -7.47 -7.47 -17.04
C ARG A 217 -6.39 -6.53 -16.50
N LEU A 218 -6.54 -5.23 -16.76
CA LEU A 218 -5.61 -4.23 -16.24
C LEU A 218 -5.70 -4.10 -14.72
N GLY A 219 -6.90 -4.21 -14.14
CA GLY A 219 -7.10 -4.23 -12.69
C GLY A 219 -6.40 -5.41 -12.01
N ILE A 220 -6.48 -6.61 -12.61
CA ILE A 220 -5.73 -7.80 -12.12
C ILE A 220 -4.22 -7.54 -12.17
N PHE A 221 -3.71 -7.01 -13.30
CA PHE A 221 -2.30 -6.65 -13.46
C PHE A 221 -1.82 -5.63 -12.42
N LEU A 222 -2.67 -4.67 -12.04
CA LEU A 222 -2.40 -3.67 -11.00
C LEU A 222 -2.62 -4.19 -9.57
N GLY A 223 -2.93 -5.48 -9.39
CA GLY A 223 -3.06 -6.11 -8.07
C GLY A 223 -4.42 -5.91 -7.39
N TYR A 224 -5.46 -5.45 -8.09
CA TYR A 224 -6.80 -5.37 -7.54
C TYR A 224 -7.47 -6.75 -7.43
N ARG A 225 -8.34 -6.92 -6.42
CA ARG A 225 -9.38 -7.95 -6.41
C ARG A 225 -10.54 -7.44 -7.27
N VAL A 226 -10.74 -8.08 -8.44
CA VAL A 226 -11.67 -7.59 -9.45
C VAL A 226 -13.00 -8.34 -9.40
N THR A 227 -14.10 -7.59 -9.28
CA THR A 227 -15.46 -8.10 -9.43
C THR A 227 -16.13 -7.42 -10.62
N VAL A 228 -16.72 -8.21 -11.53
CA VAL A 228 -17.55 -7.70 -12.63
C VAL A 228 -19.00 -8.02 -12.36
N CYS A 229 -19.88 -7.01 -12.37
CA CYS A 229 -21.31 -7.16 -12.12
C CYS A 229 -22.16 -6.62 -13.27
N ASP A 230 -23.11 -7.41 -13.76
CA ASP A 230 -24.12 -7.00 -14.74
C ASP A 230 -25.42 -7.77 -14.50
N ALA A 231 -26.56 -7.10 -14.72
CA ALA A 231 -27.88 -7.74 -14.57
C ALA A 231 -28.17 -8.78 -15.68
N ARG A 232 -27.43 -8.72 -16.78
CA ARG A 232 -27.64 -9.56 -17.96
C ARG A 232 -26.69 -10.76 -17.95
N GLY A 233 -27.14 -11.91 -17.47
CA GLY A 233 -26.36 -13.13 -17.34
C GLY A 233 -25.72 -13.63 -18.63
N VAL A 234 -26.26 -13.30 -19.80
CA VAL A 234 -25.66 -13.66 -21.10
C VAL A 234 -24.35 -12.94 -21.36
N PHE A 235 -24.09 -11.81 -20.70
CA PHE A 235 -22.85 -11.03 -20.83
C PHE A 235 -21.91 -11.22 -19.65
N ALA A 236 -22.46 -11.38 -18.42
CA ALA A 236 -21.68 -11.61 -17.22
C ALA A 236 -21.35 -13.10 -17.07
N THR A 237 -20.33 -13.56 -17.77
CA THR A 237 -19.89 -14.96 -17.75
C THR A 237 -18.40 -15.06 -17.47
N ALA A 238 -17.95 -16.10 -16.74
CA ALA A 238 -16.54 -16.34 -16.46
C ALA A 238 -15.68 -16.48 -17.75
N ALA A 239 -16.28 -17.00 -18.83
CA ALA A 239 -15.58 -17.14 -20.10
C ALA A 239 -15.22 -15.79 -20.74
N ARG A 240 -16.03 -14.74 -20.51
CA ARG A 240 -15.73 -13.38 -21.01
C ARG A 240 -14.75 -12.62 -20.11
N PHE A 241 -14.65 -12.99 -18.84
CA PHE A 241 -13.81 -12.33 -17.84
C PHE A 241 -12.81 -13.32 -17.21
N PRO A 242 -11.87 -13.88 -17.98
CA PRO A 242 -10.92 -14.84 -17.47
C PRO A 242 -9.99 -14.17 -16.44
N GLY A 243 -9.76 -14.86 -15.32
CA GLY A 243 -8.84 -14.41 -14.28
C GLY A 243 -9.40 -13.39 -13.29
N VAL A 244 -10.64 -12.88 -13.46
CA VAL A 244 -11.27 -12.06 -12.42
C VAL A 244 -11.64 -12.91 -11.20
N ASP A 245 -11.59 -12.29 -10.03
CA ASP A 245 -11.91 -12.98 -8.78
C ASP A 245 -13.40 -13.35 -8.68
N GLU A 246 -14.28 -12.52 -9.28
CA GLU A 246 -15.73 -12.75 -9.18
C GLU A 246 -16.48 -12.17 -10.39
N VAL A 247 -17.45 -12.93 -10.94
CA VAL A 247 -18.41 -12.46 -11.94
C VAL A 247 -19.82 -12.65 -11.38
N VAL A 248 -20.55 -11.53 -11.23
CA VAL A 248 -21.86 -11.49 -10.54
C VAL A 248 -22.96 -11.15 -11.51
N VAL A 249 -24.02 -11.97 -11.52
CA VAL A 249 -25.27 -11.67 -12.22
C VAL A 249 -26.27 -11.10 -11.22
N SER A 250 -26.34 -9.77 -11.14
CA SER A 250 -27.24 -9.06 -10.23
C SER A 250 -27.53 -7.65 -10.74
N TRP A 251 -28.59 -7.02 -10.24
CA TRP A 251 -28.82 -5.60 -10.41
C TRP A 251 -27.67 -4.82 -9.74
N PRO A 252 -26.98 -3.92 -10.47
CA PRO A 252 -25.77 -3.21 -9.99
C PRO A 252 -25.95 -2.51 -8.65
N ASP A 253 -27.04 -1.76 -8.48
CA ASP A 253 -27.34 -1.03 -7.24
C ASP A 253 -27.66 -1.96 -6.07
N ARG A 254 -28.35 -3.09 -6.32
CA ARG A 254 -28.63 -4.09 -5.28
C ARG A 254 -27.35 -4.73 -4.79
N TYR A 255 -26.52 -5.20 -5.71
CA TYR A 255 -25.21 -5.78 -5.35
C TYR A 255 -24.37 -4.80 -4.54
N LEU A 256 -24.22 -3.54 -5.00
CA LEU A 256 -23.43 -2.55 -4.27
C LEU A 256 -24.00 -2.28 -2.87
N ARG A 257 -25.31 -2.15 -2.71
CA ARG A 257 -25.95 -1.96 -1.39
C ARG A 257 -25.70 -3.13 -0.45
N GLU A 258 -25.73 -4.36 -0.96
CA GLU A 258 -25.41 -5.57 -0.18
C GLU A 258 -23.93 -5.55 0.27
N GLN A 259 -23.01 -5.13 -0.61
CA GLN A 259 -21.58 -5.00 -0.26
C GLN A 259 -21.37 -3.91 0.81
N ILE A 260 -22.05 -2.78 0.70
CA ILE A 260 -22.01 -1.70 1.69
C ILE A 260 -22.56 -2.18 3.04
N ALA A 261 -23.74 -2.81 3.04
CA ALA A 261 -24.36 -3.33 4.26
C ALA A 261 -23.53 -4.42 4.95
N GLY A 262 -22.79 -5.21 4.16
CA GLY A 262 -21.85 -6.22 4.65
C GLY A 262 -20.50 -5.66 5.14
N GLY A 263 -20.27 -4.33 5.09
CA GLY A 263 -18.99 -3.72 5.48
C GLY A 263 -17.83 -4.09 4.57
N LEU A 264 -18.11 -4.50 3.32
CA LEU A 264 -17.10 -4.96 2.36
C LEU A 264 -16.56 -3.85 1.45
N ILE A 265 -17.04 -2.63 1.63
CA ILE A 265 -16.58 -1.43 0.92
C ILE A 265 -15.68 -0.64 1.86
N ASP A 266 -14.44 -0.44 1.46
CA ASP A 266 -13.41 0.26 2.22
C ASP A 266 -12.90 1.51 1.47
N PRO A 267 -12.10 2.40 2.10
CA PRO A 267 -11.56 3.60 1.46
C PRO A 267 -10.65 3.34 0.25
N ARG A 268 -10.18 2.10 0.03
CA ARG A 268 -9.34 1.70 -1.12
C ARG A 268 -10.16 1.13 -2.28
N THR A 269 -11.47 0.97 -2.10
CA THR A 269 -12.36 0.42 -3.12
C THR A 269 -12.49 1.38 -4.30
N VAL A 270 -12.41 0.85 -5.51
CA VAL A 270 -12.58 1.55 -6.79
C VAL A 270 -13.90 1.08 -7.42
N ILE A 271 -14.76 2.02 -7.81
CA ILE A 271 -16.05 1.76 -8.45
C ILE A 271 -16.04 2.35 -9.86
N CYS A 272 -16.15 1.49 -10.88
CA CYS A 272 -16.22 1.88 -12.30
C CYS A 272 -17.57 1.48 -12.91
N VAL A 273 -18.37 2.48 -13.31
CA VAL A 273 -19.67 2.30 -13.94
C VAL A 273 -19.53 2.42 -15.45
N LEU A 274 -19.54 1.30 -16.16
CA LEU A 274 -19.36 1.21 -17.60
C LEU A 274 -20.64 0.91 -18.35
N THR A 275 -21.79 0.91 -17.67
CA THR A 275 -23.11 0.83 -18.30
C THR A 275 -23.50 2.15 -18.94
N HIS A 276 -24.48 2.12 -19.85
CA HIS A 276 -24.99 3.29 -20.58
C HIS A 276 -26.50 3.48 -20.41
N ASP A 277 -27.14 2.71 -19.54
CA ASP A 277 -28.58 2.75 -19.34
C ASP A 277 -28.90 3.44 -18.02
N PRO A 278 -29.61 4.58 -18.05
CA PRO A 278 -29.94 5.34 -16.86
C PRO A 278 -30.67 4.54 -15.76
N LYS A 279 -31.38 3.47 -16.14
CA LYS A 279 -32.07 2.60 -15.17
C LYS A 279 -31.09 1.83 -14.28
N PHE A 280 -29.86 1.58 -14.74
CA PHE A 280 -28.77 0.98 -13.94
C PHE A 280 -27.89 2.06 -13.32
N ASP A 281 -27.49 3.07 -14.13
CA ASP A 281 -26.50 4.08 -13.74
C ASP A 281 -26.96 4.93 -12.56
N VAL A 282 -28.20 5.45 -12.62
CA VAL A 282 -28.67 6.41 -11.61
C VAL A 282 -28.82 5.76 -10.23
N PRO A 283 -29.51 4.61 -10.05
CA PRO A 283 -29.59 3.94 -8.75
C PRO A 283 -28.27 3.49 -8.19
N LEU A 284 -27.36 3.00 -9.07
CA LEU A 284 -26.03 2.54 -8.70
C LEU A 284 -25.17 3.69 -8.21
N LEU A 285 -25.08 4.79 -8.99
CA LEU A 285 -24.28 5.96 -8.63
C LEU A 285 -24.80 6.66 -7.39
N ALA A 286 -26.13 6.74 -7.22
CA ALA A 286 -26.72 7.25 -5.99
C ALA A 286 -26.31 6.39 -4.78
N ALA A 287 -26.34 5.05 -4.91
CA ALA A 287 -25.87 4.16 -3.84
C ALA A 287 -24.35 4.33 -3.55
N ALA A 288 -23.52 4.51 -4.58
CA ALA A 288 -22.10 4.73 -4.42
C ALA A 288 -21.77 6.07 -3.76
N LEU A 289 -22.48 7.13 -4.15
CA LEU A 289 -22.23 8.51 -3.68
C LEU A 289 -22.75 8.75 -2.25
N HIS A 290 -23.90 8.14 -1.88
CA HIS A 290 -24.40 8.13 -0.51
C HIS A 290 -23.65 7.15 0.42
N GLY A 291 -22.90 6.22 -0.17
CA GLY A 291 -22.13 5.20 0.56
C GLY A 291 -20.88 5.76 1.27
N PRO A 292 -20.13 4.89 1.94
CA PRO A 292 -18.89 5.26 2.61
C PRO A 292 -17.87 5.85 1.63
N PRO A 293 -16.88 6.61 2.12
CA PRO A 293 -15.77 7.07 1.29
C PRO A 293 -15.06 5.90 0.60
N VAL A 294 -14.75 6.08 -0.68
CA VAL A 294 -14.00 5.12 -1.50
C VAL A 294 -12.91 5.84 -2.28
N ALA A 295 -11.90 5.10 -2.77
CA ALA A 295 -10.78 5.68 -3.51
C ALA A 295 -11.22 6.37 -4.82
N TYR A 296 -12.24 5.80 -5.49
CA TYR A 296 -12.64 6.28 -6.81
C TYR A 296 -14.07 5.87 -7.15
N ILE A 297 -14.83 6.81 -7.74
CA ILE A 297 -16.13 6.55 -8.37
C ILE A 297 -16.08 7.16 -9.76
N GLY A 298 -16.06 6.32 -10.80
CA GLY A 298 -16.02 6.77 -12.19
C GLY A 298 -17.19 6.25 -13.01
N ALA A 299 -17.68 7.06 -13.97
CA ALA A 299 -18.75 6.65 -14.84
C ALA A 299 -18.45 6.99 -16.33
N MET A 300 -18.60 5.98 -17.18
CA MET A 300 -18.43 6.12 -18.61
C MET A 300 -19.54 6.95 -19.25
N GLY A 301 -19.21 7.69 -20.30
CA GLY A 301 -20.18 8.44 -21.06
C GLY A 301 -19.57 9.64 -21.77
N SER A 302 -20.33 10.26 -22.69
CA SER A 302 -19.96 11.53 -23.32
C SER A 302 -20.20 12.69 -22.34
N ARG A 303 -19.64 13.87 -22.65
CA ARG A 303 -19.93 15.11 -21.89
C ARG A 303 -21.43 15.40 -21.80
N ARG A 304 -22.20 15.11 -22.87
CA ARG A 304 -23.65 15.25 -22.87
C ARG A 304 -24.32 14.27 -21.90
N THR A 305 -23.91 13.00 -21.94
CA THR A 305 -24.39 11.96 -21.02
C THR A 305 -24.06 12.32 -19.56
N HIS A 306 -22.92 12.93 -19.32
CA HIS A 306 -22.54 13.40 -17.99
C HIS A 306 -23.49 14.46 -17.47
N LEU A 307 -23.82 15.51 -18.27
CA LEU A 307 -24.75 16.55 -17.82
C LEU A 307 -26.14 16.02 -17.51
N ASP A 308 -26.72 15.18 -18.38
CA ASP A 308 -28.02 14.52 -18.14
C ASP A 308 -27.97 13.63 -16.88
N ARG A 309 -26.86 12.93 -16.65
CA ARG A 309 -26.64 12.12 -15.46
C ARG A 309 -26.65 12.95 -14.18
N LEU A 310 -25.95 14.10 -14.16
CA LEU A 310 -25.95 15.01 -13.01
C LEU A 310 -27.33 15.50 -12.64
N GLU A 311 -28.16 15.87 -13.64
CA GLU A 311 -29.54 16.30 -13.40
C GLU A 311 -30.37 15.17 -12.77
N ARG A 312 -30.26 13.95 -13.30
CA ARG A 312 -30.95 12.78 -12.76
C ARG A 312 -30.51 12.40 -11.36
N LEU A 313 -29.23 12.51 -11.05
CA LEU A 313 -28.68 12.25 -9.71
C LEU A 313 -29.18 13.29 -8.69
N ARG A 314 -29.23 14.58 -9.06
CA ARG A 314 -29.85 15.61 -8.20
C ARG A 314 -31.33 15.36 -7.97
N ALA A 315 -32.05 14.90 -8.98
CA ALA A 315 -33.47 14.58 -8.86
C ALA A 315 -33.76 13.43 -7.87
N VAL A 316 -32.79 12.54 -7.62
CA VAL A 316 -32.90 11.48 -6.61
C VAL A 316 -32.20 11.80 -5.29
N GLY A 317 -31.83 13.07 -5.06
CA GLY A 317 -31.37 13.58 -3.78
C GLY A 317 -29.85 13.60 -3.58
N VAL A 318 -29.03 13.33 -4.62
CA VAL A 318 -27.57 13.43 -4.51
C VAL A 318 -27.17 14.91 -4.47
N THR A 319 -26.40 15.31 -3.46
CA THR A 319 -25.93 16.67 -3.25
C THR A 319 -24.75 17.02 -4.16
N ASP A 320 -24.49 18.34 -4.35
CA ASP A 320 -23.34 18.78 -5.15
C ASP A 320 -21.99 18.41 -4.51
N ALA A 321 -21.90 18.32 -3.19
CA ALA A 321 -20.72 17.82 -2.49
C ALA A 321 -20.45 16.34 -2.78
N GLU A 322 -21.50 15.51 -2.84
CA GLU A 322 -21.37 14.09 -3.23
C GLU A 322 -21.03 13.96 -4.71
N LEU A 323 -21.65 14.78 -5.59
CA LEU A 323 -21.37 14.80 -7.03
C LEU A 323 -19.91 15.16 -7.35
N ALA A 324 -19.26 15.98 -6.52
CA ALA A 324 -17.84 16.32 -6.69
C ALA A 324 -16.91 15.08 -6.59
N ARG A 325 -17.36 13.99 -5.98
CA ARG A 325 -16.65 12.70 -5.92
C ARG A 325 -16.74 11.88 -7.21
N LEU A 326 -17.67 12.22 -8.11
CA LEU A 326 -17.89 11.48 -9.35
C LEU A 326 -16.94 11.93 -10.45
N ARG A 327 -16.16 11.01 -10.99
CA ARG A 327 -15.34 11.19 -12.19
C ARG A 327 -16.13 10.77 -13.43
N SER A 328 -16.59 11.74 -14.20
CA SER A 328 -17.43 11.50 -15.40
C SER A 328 -17.28 12.65 -16.39
N PRO A 329 -16.92 12.41 -17.64
CA PRO A 329 -16.49 11.11 -18.21
C PRO A 329 -15.28 10.52 -17.48
N ILE A 330 -15.24 9.17 -17.35
CA ILE A 330 -14.21 8.42 -16.64
C ILE A 330 -12.87 8.44 -17.39
N GLY A 331 -11.75 8.60 -16.67
CA GLY A 331 -10.39 8.50 -17.19
C GLY A 331 -9.73 9.84 -17.55
N LEU A 332 -8.41 9.81 -17.69
CA LEU A 332 -7.61 10.96 -18.16
C LEU A 332 -7.78 11.17 -19.66
N ASP A 333 -7.60 12.41 -20.13
CA ASP A 333 -7.60 12.77 -21.54
C ASP A 333 -6.30 12.31 -22.22
N LEU A 334 -6.28 11.04 -22.64
CA LEU A 334 -5.19 10.43 -23.43
C LEU A 334 -5.52 10.31 -24.92
N GLY A 335 -6.73 10.77 -25.37
CA GLY A 335 -7.20 10.58 -26.73
C GLY A 335 -7.56 9.11 -27.05
N SER A 336 -7.86 8.30 -26.04
CA SER A 336 -8.16 6.86 -26.18
C SER A 336 -9.33 6.57 -27.10
N ARG A 337 -9.22 5.49 -27.91
CA ARG A 337 -10.22 5.06 -28.91
C ARG A 337 -10.64 3.61 -28.74
N THR A 338 -9.74 2.73 -28.30
CA THR A 338 -10.03 1.31 -28.10
C THR A 338 -10.45 1.02 -26.65
N PRO A 339 -11.07 -0.13 -26.36
CA PRO A 339 -11.33 -0.57 -24.99
C PRO A 339 -10.08 -0.62 -24.12
N GLU A 340 -8.96 -1.10 -24.69
CA GLU A 340 -7.68 -1.22 -23.99
C GLU A 340 -7.08 0.16 -23.66
N GLU A 341 -7.08 1.08 -24.61
CA GLU A 341 -6.61 2.46 -24.38
C GLU A 341 -7.49 3.19 -23.35
N THR A 342 -8.81 2.96 -23.38
CA THR A 342 -9.73 3.50 -22.38
C THR A 342 -9.45 2.91 -21.01
N ALA A 343 -9.16 1.61 -20.90
CA ALA A 343 -8.77 0.98 -19.64
C ALA A 343 -7.49 1.61 -19.08
N VAL A 344 -6.49 1.90 -19.92
CA VAL A 344 -5.27 2.62 -19.53
C VAL A 344 -5.60 4.03 -19.05
N SER A 345 -6.47 4.77 -19.76
CA SER A 345 -6.91 6.11 -19.35
C SER A 345 -7.59 6.11 -17.96
N ILE A 346 -8.45 5.14 -17.70
CA ILE A 346 -9.12 4.96 -16.40
C ILE A 346 -8.10 4.63 -15.30
N ALA A 347 -7.23 3.65 -15.57
CA ALA A 347 -6.21 3.25 -14.59
C ALA A 347 -5.23 4.38 -14.27
N ALA A 348 -4.84 5.18 -15.28
CA ALA A 348 -3.99 6.34 -15.09
C ALA A 348 -4.64 7.41 -14.19
N GLU A 349 -5.96 7.65 -14.35
CA GLU A 349 -6.69 8.57 -13.44
C GLU A 349 -6.74 8.04 -12.00
N ILE A 350 -7.02 6.74 -11.83
CA ILE A 350 -7.04 6.09 -10.51
C ILE A 350 -5.67 6.23 -9.83
N ILE A 351 -4.59 5.90 -10.53
CA ILE A 351 -3.21 5.99 -10.02
C ILE A 351 -2.86 7.45 -9.67
N SER A 352 -3.20 8.40 -10.54
CA SER A 352 -2.95 9.82 -10.32
C SER A 352 -3.64 10.33 -9.04
N LEU A 353 -4.90 9.96 -8.82
CA LEU A 353 -5.64 10.35 -7.62
C LEU A 353 -5.12 9.66 -6.35
N GLN A 354 -4.70 8.42 -6.47
CA GLN A 354 -4.17 7.64 -5.33
C GLN A 354 -2.84 8.21 -4.80
N TRP A 355 -2.00 8.71 -5.69
CA TRP A 355 -0.63 9.15 -5.37
C TRP A 355 -0.40 10.65 -5.55
N GLY A 356 -1.44 11.45 -5.84
CA GLY A 356 -1.31 12.89 -6.04
C GLY A 356 -0.62 13.30 -7.34
N GLY A 357 -0.50 12.39 -8.31
CA GLY A 357 0.13 12.66 -9.60
C GLY A 357 -0.67 13.63 -10.46
N SER A 358 0.02 14.48 -11.22
CA SER A 358 -0.61 15.49 -12.09
C SER A 358 -1.14 14.95 -13.43
N GLY A 359 -0.74 13.73 -13.82
CA GLY A 359 -1.01 13.15 -15.14
C GLY A 359 -0.21 13.81 -16.28
N LYS A 360 0.71 14.72 -15.98
CA LYS A 360 1.57 15.38 -16.98
C LYS A 360 2.80 14.52 -17.32
N PRO A 361 3.43 14.72 -18.49
CA PRO A 361 4.69 14.05 -18.83
C PRO A 361 5.79 14.42 -17.83
N LEU A 362 6.51 13.42 -17.29
CA LEU A 362 7.52 13.62 -16.25
C LEU A 362 8.64 14.58 -16.67
N HIS A 363 9.05 14.57 -17.95
CA HIS A 363 10.10 15.48 -18.47
C HIS A 363 9.70 16.96 -18.42
N THR A 364 8.42 17.28 -18.20
CA THR A 364 7.92 18.67 -18.07
C THR A 364 7.85 19.15 -16.63
N LEU A 365 8.14 18.27 -15.68
CA LEU A 365 8.09 18.54 -14.24
C LEU A 365 9.50 18.64 -13.66
N ILE A 366 9.65 19.47 -12.64
CA ILE A 366 10.91 19.67 -11.91
C ILE A 366 10.82 19.12 -10.48
N ASP A 367 9.62 18.73 -10.05
CA ASP A 367 9.35 18.21 -8.71
C ASP A 367 9.72 16.71 -8.61
N SER A 368 9.66 16.17 -7.40
CA SER A 368 9.88 14.75 -7.13
C SER A 368 8.96 13.86 -7.99
N ILE A 369 9.48 12.75 -8.52
CA ILE A 369 8.71 11.77 -9.30
C ILE A 369 7.67 11.07 -8.41
N HIS A 370 8.01 10.82 -7.15
CA HIS A 370 7.13 10.23 -6.15
C HIS A 370 6.62 11.29 -5.20
N HIS A 371 5.30 11.35 -4.99
CA HIS A 371 4.62 12.29 -4.11
C HIS A 371 4.33 11.60 -2.78
N ASP A 372 5.34 11.54 -1.89
CA ASP A 372 5.19 10.96 -0.55
C ASP A 372 4.78 12.05 0.46
N ASP A 373 3.48 12.33 0.58
CA ASP A 373 2.91 13.34 1.49
C ASP A 373 3.05 13.00 3.00
N LEU A 374 3.69 11.88 3.36
CA LEU A 374 3.86 11.42 4.74
C LEU A 374 5.31 11.43 5.21
N VAL A 375 6.23 11.99 4.45
CA VAL A 375 7.62 12.15 4.87
C VAL A 375 7.77 13.54 5.47
N ASP A 376 8.01 13.64 6.79
CA ASP A 376 8.52 14.86 7.40
C ASP A 376 9.74 15.31 6.58
N PRO A 377 9.80 16.59 6.15
CA PRO A 377 11.00 17.10 5.51
C PRO A 377 12.15 16.93 6.51
N ASP A 378 13.21 16.22 6.11
CA ASP A 378 14.42 16.15 6.92
C ASP A 378 14.87 17.57 7.28
N PRO A 379 15.23 17.84 8.54
CA PRO A 379 15.97 19.04 8.86
C PRO A 379 17.27 19.02 8.02
N PRO A 380 17.72 20.18 7.51
CA PRO A 380 18.95 20.26 6.73
C PRO A 380 20.06 19.62 7.56
N ALA A 381 20.89 18.78 6.92
CA ALA A 381 22.01 18.11 7.57
C ALA A 381 22.87 19.14 8.27
N ASP A 382 22.79 19.21 9.60
CA ASP A 382 23.62 20.06 10.43
C ASP A 382 25.03 19.46 10.46
N GLN A 383 25.99 20.16 9.86
CA GLN A 383 27.39 19.77 9.79
C GLN A 383 28.14 20.02 11.10
N SER A 384 27.49 19.94 12.26
CA SER A 384 28.22 20.12 13.53
C SER A 384 27.53 19.45 14.71
N THR A 385 27.86 18.19 15.00
CA THR A 385 28.10 17.75 16.40
C THR A 385 28.78 16.37 16.39
N PRO A 386 29.97 16.19 16.99
CA PRO A 386 30.56 14.88 17.21
C PRO A 386 30.08 14.34 18.56
N GLY A 387 29.29 13.31 18.58
CA GLY A 387 28.91 12.67 19.85
C GLY A 387 27.87 11.59 19.74
N GLY A 388 28.27 10.36 19.39
CA GLY A 388 27.75 9.16 20.00
C GLY A 388 26.46 8.56 19.47
N GLN A 389 26.51 7.94 18.36
CA GLN A 389 26.02 6.57 18.08
C GLN A 389 26.47 6.22 16.69
N LYS A 390 27.18 5.11 16.55
CA LYS A 390 27.72 4.70 15.25
C LYS A 390 26.56 4.27 14.35
N LEU A 391 26.11 5.19 13.46
CA LEU A 391 25.65 4.77 12.14
C LEU A 391 26.86 4.10 11.50
N ILE A 392 26.77 2.82 11.25
CA ILE A 392 27.78 2.12 10.45
C ILE A 392 27.49 2.52 9.01
N GLU A 393 28.25 3.47 8.49
CA GLU A 393 28.34 3.74 7.05
C GLU A 393 29.06 2.55 6.44
N ALA A 394 28.36 1.80 5.59
CA ALA A 394 28.88 0.66 4.84
C ALA A 394 29.08 1.04 3.37
#